data_abce7f8618df96f428e566b7989d0e73
#
_entry.id   abce7f8618df96f428e566b7989d0e73
#
_cell.length_a   1.000
_cell.length_b   1.000
_cell.length_c   1.000
_cell.angle_alpha   90.00
_cell.angle_beta   90.00
_cell.angle_gamma   90.00
#
_symmetry.space_group_name_H-M   'P 1'
#
loop_
_entity.id
_entity.type
_entity.pdbx_description
1 polymer ?
#
loop_
_entity_poly.entity_id
_entity_poly.type
_entity_poly.pdbx_seq_one_letter_code
_entity_poly.pdbx_strand_id
1 'polypeptide(L)'
;MENNKTKKLIVITLVAVLVLNLLAHESKKNFEKSVLEVLKKGPTVANNEGNPAPAPNIPPPPPQPSEEEQLKQALADKINVDLGNTPIQGNKNAKIMIVVFSDFQCPFSKRGADTVHALQQKYGDNLMYVYKNLPLPFHPESMPAAKAALAAGRQGKFYEYHDKLFEKQGEIGEALYVQIAKDLSLNMQKFNADRNSPELEAQVKADGEQANKLGFSGTPGFAVNGVKVLGAYPTEHFEKIIMALGAG
;
A
#
# COMPACT_ATOMS: atom_id res chain seq x y z
N MET A 1 36.56 -16.52 -40.74
CA MET A 1 35.82 -15.34 -41.25
C MET A 1 34.77 -14.79 -40.26
N GLU A 2 34.46 -15.48 -39.20
CA GLU A 2 33.44 -15.10 -38.22
C GLU A 2 33.85 -13.98 -37.23
N ASN A 3 35.13 -13.87 -36.92
CA ASN A 3 35.68 -12.95 -35.92
C ASN A 3 35.62 -11.44 -36.33
N ASN A 4 35.44 -11.11 -37.59
CA ASN A 4 35.48 -9.71 -38.06
C ASN A 4 34.09 -9.05 -38.02
N LYS A 5 33.01 -9.83 -38.15
CA LYS A 5 31.61 -9.33 -38.00
C LYS A 5 31.27 -9.03 -36.52
N THR A 6 31.72 -9.90 -35.64
CA THR A 6 31.49 -9.74 -34.18
C THR A 6 32.23 -8.52 -33.62
N LYS A 7 33.50 -8.30 -34.07
CA LYS A 7 34.26 -7.10 -33.69
C LYS A 7 33.63 -5.80 -34.22
N LYS A 8 33.10 -5.80 -35.45
CA LYS A 8 32.37 -4.65 -35.99
C LYS A 8 31.09 -4.36 -35.22
N LEU A 9 30.32 -5.39 -34.81
CA LEU A 9 29.10 -5.22 -34.05
C LEU A 9 29.37 -4.62 -32.67
N ILE A 10 30.41 -5.11 -31.97
CA ILE A 10 30.82 -4.58 -30.65
C ILE A 10 31.23 -3.11 -30.76
N VAL A 11 31.99 -2.72 -31.76
CA VAL A 11 32.40 -1.33 -31.98
C VAL A 11 31.19 -0.43 -32.24
N ILE A 12 30.24 -0.86 -33.07
CA ILE A 12 29.02 -0.10 -33.36
C ILE A 12 28.19 0.09 -32.08
N THR A 13 28.05 -0.95 -31.24
CA THR A 13 27.30 -0.86 -29.97
C THR A 13 27.98 0.08 -28.99
N LEU A 14 29.29 0.03 -28.86
CA LEU A 14 30.05 0.93 -27.98
C LEU A 14 29.96 2.39 -28.44
N VAL A 15 30.03 2.65 -29.74
CA VAL A 15 29.87 4.01 -30.28
C VAL A 15 28.44 4.52 -30.05
N ALA A 16 27.42 3.68 -30.25
CA ALA A 16 26.03 4.07 -29.99
C ALA A 16 25.78 4.42 -28.51
N VAL A 17 26.34 3.64 -27.56
CA VAL A 17 26.28 3.93 -26.13
C VAL A 17 27.01 5.23 -25.78
N LEU A 18 28.16 5.47 -26.38
CA LEU A 18 28.92 6.70 -26.16
C LEU A 18 28.15 7.94 -26.66
N VAL A 19 27.56 7.85 -27.85
CA VAL A 19 26.73 8.94 -28.42
C VAL A 19 25.49 9.21 -27.58
N LEU A 20 24.81 8.17 -27.12
CA LEU A 20 23.66 8.33 -26.22
C LEU A 20 24.02 9.00 -24.88
N ASN A 21 25.17 8.65 -24.30
CA ASN A 21 25.66 9.29 -23.08
C ASN A 21 26.05 10.76 -23.30
N LEU A 22 26.65 11.09 -24.43
CA LEU A 22 26.99 12.48 -24.79
C LEU A 22 25.73 13.33 -25.00
N LEU A 23 24.73 12.81 -25.71
CA LEU A 23 23.43 13.50 -25.87
C LEU A 23 22.69 13.71 -24.56
N ALA A 24 22.72 12.73 -23.67
CA ALA A 24 22.15 12.85 -22.33
C ALA A 24 22.88 13.90 -21.48
N HIS A 25 24.21 13.99 -21.62
CA HIS A 25 25.02 15.00 -20.91
C HIS A 25 24.78 16.42 -21.42
N GLU A 26 24.65 16.62 -22.74
CA GLU A 26 24.30 17.92 -23.33
C GLU A 26 22.86 18.34 -22.98
N SER A 27 21.92 17.43 -22.99
CA SER A 27 20.53 17.68 -22.56
C SER A 27 20.47 18.14 -21.09
N LYS A 28 21.25 17.50 -20.20
CA LYS A 28 21.35 17.89 -18.79
C LYS A 28 21.97 19.29 -18.63
N LYS A 29 23.05 19.59 -19.33
CA LYS A 29 23.67 20.93 -19.32
C LYS A 29 22.73 22.03 -19.81
N ASN A 30 21.98 21.77 -20.87
CA ASN A 30 21.03 22.71 -21.43
C ASN A 30 19.84 22.95 -20.46
N PHE A 31 19.36 21.90 -19.78
CA PHE A 31 18.35 22.01 -18.74
C PHE A 31 18.86 22.85 -17.55
N GLU A 32 20.05 22.54 -17.02
CA GLU A 32 20.66 23.31 -15.91
C GLU A 32 20.84 24.78 -16.27
N LYS A 33 21.27 25.06 -17.51
CA LYS A 33 21.44 26.43 -18.01
C LYS A 33 20.09 27.18 -18.08
N SER A 34 19.04 26.50 -18.57
CA SER A 34 17.68 27.05 -18.65
C SER A 34 17.11 27.36 -17.26
N VAL A 35 17.32 26.44 -16.31
CA VAL A 35 16.88 26.66 -14.92
C VAL A 35 17.65 27.82 -14.27
N LEU A 36 18.95 27.92 -14.50
CA LEU A 36 19.78 29.03 -13.98
C LEU A 36 19.36 30.39 -14.58
N GLU A 37 18.96 30.43 -15.85
CA GLU A 37 18.46 31.65 -16.51
C GLU A 37 17.12 32.09 -15.94
N VAL A 38 16.21 31.14 -15.66
CA VAL A 38 14.92 31.41 -15.03
C VAL A 38 15.13 31.93 -13.59
N LEU A 39 16.05 31.31 -12.84
CA LEU A 39 16.36 31.75 -11.46
C LEU A 39 17.05 33.10 -11.42
N LYS A 40 17.90 33.42 -12.42
CA LYS A 40 18.58 34.74 -12.50
C LYS A 40 17.65 35.89 -12.92
N LYS A 41 16.58 35.57 -13.66
CA LYS A 41 15.60 36.60 -14.10
C LYS A 41 14.64 37.05 -13.00
N GLY A 42 14.59 36.36 -11.85
CA GLY A 42 13.68 36.66 -10.76
C GLY A 42 12.21 36.86 -11.23
N PRO A 43 11.22 36.80 -10.39
CA PRO A 43 9.91 37.22 -10.79
C PRO A 43 9.95 38.70 -11.20
N THR A 44 9.77 38.99 -12.49
CA THR A 44 9.53 40.37 -12.94
C THR A 44 8.17 40.78 -12.37
N VAL A 45 8.22 41.38 -11.19
CA VAL A 45 7.07 42.13 -10.70
C VAL A 45 7.01 43.37 -11.61
N ALA A 46 6.09 43.34 -12.56
CA ALA A 46 5.69 44.55 -13.28
C ALA A 46 5.10 45.47 -12.21
N ASN A 47 5.84 46.54 -11.86
CA ASN A 47 5.30 47.66 -11.10
C ASN A 47 4.24 48.34 -11.96
N ASN A 48 3.03 47.81 -11.88
CA ASN A 48 1.86 48.52 -12.32
C ASN A 48 1.35 49.27 -11.09
N GLU A 49 1.63 50.59 -11.04
CA GLU A 49 1.02 51.53 -10.11
C GLU A 49 -0.47 51.71 -10.47
N GLY A 50 -1.23 50.62 -10.47
CA GLY A 50 -2.66 50.60 -10.50
C GLY A 50 -3.14 49.99 -9.19
N ASN A 51 -3.97 50.73 -8.47
CA ASN A 51 -4.61 50.33 -7.23
C ASN A 51 -5.02 48.84 -7.31
N PRO A 52 -4.51 47.95 -6.42
CA PRO A 52 -4.84 46.54 -6.52
C PRO A 52 -6.37 46.40 -6.41
N ALA A 53 -6.99 45.77 -7.42
CA ALA A 53 -8.39 45.39 -7.34
C ALA A 53 -8.61 44.62 -6.02
N PRO A 54 -9.70 44.92 -5.28
CA PRO A 54 -9.97 44.20 -4.02
C PRO A 54 -9.97 42.72 -4.31
N ALA A 55 -9.16 41.95 -3.53
CA ALA A 55 -9.12 40.50 -3.64
C ALA A 55 -10.55 39.96 -3.54
N PRO A 56 -10.92 38.96 -4.37
CA PRO A 56 -12.23 38.36 -4.28
C PRO A 56 -12.47 37.91 -2.85
N ASN A 57 -13.59 38.37 -2.29
CA ASN A 57 -13.99 38.02 -0.91
C ASN A 57 -14.40 36.54 -0.90
N ILE A 58 -13.41 35.64 -0.86
CA ILE A 58 -13.63 34.20 -0.73
C ILE A 58 -14.05 33.99 0.73
N PRO A 59 -15.30 33.56 0.99
CA PRO A 59 -15.71 33.27 2.35
C PRO A 59 -14.76 32.22 2.94
N PRO A 60 -14.42 32.31 4.24
CA PRO A 60 -13.58 31.30 4.88
C PRO A 60 -14.22 29.94 4.70
N PRO A 61 -13.42 28.87 4.47
CA PRO A 61 -13.96 27.52 4.38
C PRO A 61 -14.76 27.23 5.66
N PRO A 62 -15.87 26.48 5.54
CA PRO A 62 -16.68 26.12 6.71
C PRO A 62 -15.79 25.43 7.76
N PRO A 63 -16.03 25.64 9.04
CA PRO A 63 -15.26 25.03 10.11
C PRO A 63 -15.29 23.52 9.94
N GLN A 64 -14.12 22.90 9.96
CA GLN A 64 -14.03 21.43 9.93
C GLN A 64 -14.57 20.88 11.24
N PRO A 65 -15.30 19.75 11.23
CA PRO A 65 -15.77 19.11 12.45
C PRO A 65 -14.60 18.82 13.40
N SER A 66 -14.79 19.00 14.68
CA SER A 66 -13.80 18.64 15.70
C SER A 66 -13.48 17.13 15.66
N GLU A 67 -12.31 16.71 16.19
CA GLU A 67 -11.96 15.29 16.28
C GLU A 67 -13.05 14.48 17.01
N GLU A 68 -13.69 15.06 18.01
CA GLU A 68 -14.78 14.43 18.77
C GLU A 68 -16.03 14.23 17.90
N GLU A 69 -16.40 15.22 17.11
CA GLU A 69 -17.54 15.13 16.18
C GLU A 69 -17.27 14.10 15.08
N GLN A 70 -16.04 14.07 14.54
CA GLN A 70 -15.62 13.07 13.55
C GLN A 70 -15.68 11.66 14.13
N LEU A 71 -15.18 11.46 15.36
CA LEU A 71 -15.26 10.18 16.05
C LEU A 71 -16.71 9.76 16.31
N LYS A 72 -17.56 10.68 16.78
CA LYS A 72 -18.99 10.42 17.00
C LYS A 72 -19.69 10.02 15.72
N GLN A 73 -19.41 10.69 14.60
CA GLN A 73 -19.95 10.34 13.30
C GLN A 73 -19.46 8.95 12.86
N ALA A 74 -18.15 8.67 12.97
CA ALA A 74 -17.58 7.38 12.62
C ALA A 74 -18.15 6.23 13.45
N LEU A 75 -18.47 6.46 14.72
CA LEU A 75 -19.13 5.49 15.60
C LEU A 75 -20.60 5.24 15.21
N ALA A 76 -21.27 6.22 14.59
CA ALA A 76 -22.65 6.09 14.11
C ALA A 76 -22.69 5.35 12.74
N ASP A 77 -21.69 5.55 11.88
CA ASP A 77 -21.64 5.03 10.51
C ASP A 77 -20.86 3.71 10.39
N LYS A 78 -21.15 2.77 11.30
CA LYS A 78 -20.49 1.47 11.28
C LYS A 78 -20.83 0.66 10.05
N ILE A 79 -19.80 0.04 9.47
CA ILE A 79 -19.93 -0.92 8.37
C ILE A 79 -19.88 -2.35 8.87
N ASN A 80 -20.52 -3.25 8.11
CA ASN A 80 -20.38 -4.69 8.32
C ASN A 80 -19.45 -5.26 7.25
N VAL A 81 -18.39 -5.94 7.67
CA VAL A 81 -17.46 -6.62 6.77
C VAL A 81 -17.76 -8.11 6.79
N ASP A 82 -18.10 -8.67 5.63
CA ASP A 82 -18.18 -10.13 5.49
C ASP A 82 -16.75 -10.70 5.49
N LEU A 83 -16.43 -11.51 6.47
CA LEU A 83 -15.11 -12.12 6.63
C LEU A 83 -14.90 -13.26 5.63
N GLY A 84 -15.96 -13.93 5.17
CA GLY A 84 -15.88 -15.08 4.28
C GLY A 84 -14.99 -16.19 4.85
N ASN A 85 -14.13 -16.74 3.99
CA ASN A 85 -13.16 -17.78 4.36
C ASN A 85 -11.75 -17.22 4.64
N THR A 86 -11.64 -15.93 4.94
CA THR A 86 -10.34 -15.28 5.21
C THR A 86 -9.73 -15.83 6.50
N PRO A 87 -8.43 -16.12 6.54
CA PRO A 87 -7.74 -16.51 7.76
C PRO A 87 -7.90 -15.47 8.87
N ILE A 88 -8.13 -15.94 10.09
CA ILE A 88 -8.28 -15.11 11.28
C ILE A 88 -7.07 -15.35 12.18
N GLN A 89 -6.48 -14.28 12.69
CA GLN A 89 -5.45 -14.31 13.73
C GLN A 89 -6.03 -13.85 15.06
N GLY A 90 -5.70 -14.54 16.13
CA GLY A 90 -6.22 -14.26 17.48
C GLY A 90 -7.53 -14.99 17.80
N ASN A 91 -8.18 -14.56 18.86
CA ASN A 91 -9.39 -15.19 19.38
C ASN A 91 -10.63 -14.72 18.60
N LYS A 92 -11.41 -15.66 18.04
CA LYS A 92 -12.65 -15.36 17.31
C LYS A 92 -13.73 -14.71 18.17
N ASN A 93 -13.65 -14.84 19.48
CA ASN A 93 -14.57 -14.24 20.45
C ASN A 93 -14.00 -12.96 21.08
N ALA A 94 -12.91 -12.40 20.53
CA ALA A 94 -12.33 -11.17 21.01
C ALA A 94 -13.33 -10.00 20.94
N LYS A 95 -13.25 -9.09 21.90
CA LYS A 95 -14.09 -7.88 21.91
C LYS A 95 -13.67 -6.86 20.86
N ILE A 96 -12.40 -6.89 20.45
CA ILE A 96 -11.82 -6.01 19.44
C ILE A 96 -11.64 -6.82 18.17
N MET A 97 -12.31 -6.40 17.09
CA MET A 97 -12.12 -6.95 15.76
C MET A 97 -11.51 -5.86 14.86
N ILE A 98 -10.34 -6.13 14.30
CA ILE A 98 -9.71 -5.28 13.30
C ILE A 98 -9.68 -6.03 11.97
N VAL A 99 -10.41 -5.52 10.98
CA VAL A 99 -10.31 -5.97 9.59
C VAL A 99 -9.54 -4.92 8.82
N VAL A 100 -8.54 -5.35 8.03
CA VAL A 100 -7.82 -4.45 7.12
C VAL A 100 -8.01 -4.89 5.68
N PHE A 101 -8.28 -3.92 4.80
CA PHE A 101 -8.14 -4.06 3.36
C PHE A 101 -6.79 -3.49 2.96
N SER A 102 -5.92 -4.33 2.42
CA SER A 102 -4.50 -4.02 2.34
C SER A 102 -3.83 -4.59 1.09
N ASP A 103 -2.64 -4.09 0.80
CA ASP A 103 -1.83 -4.43 -0.36
C ASP A 103 -0.39 -4.66 0.09
N PHE A 104 0.17 -5.84 -0.16
CA PHE A 104 1.52 -6.19 0.26
C PHE A 104 2.61 -5.30 -0.33
N GLN A 105 2.37 -4.69 -1.49
CA GLN A 105 3.34 -3.80 -2.14
C GLN A 105 3.21 -2.33 -1.67
N CYS A 106 2.11 -1.96 -1.01
CA CYS A 106 1.88 -0.60 -0.55
C CYS A 106 2.71 -0.27 0.71
N PRO A 107 3.57 0.77 0.70
CA PRO A 107 4.39 1.13 1.86
C PRO A 107 3.56 1.61 3.06
N PHE A 108 2.38 2.20 2.80
CA PHE A 108 1.46 2.56 3.87
C PHE A 108 0.82 1.33 4.53
N SER A 109 0.61 0.25 3.76
CA SER A 109 0.13 -1.03 4.29
C SER A 109 1.11 -1.68 5.25
N LYS A 110 2.43 -1.56 4.97
CA LYS A 110 3.45 -2.00 5.92
C LYS A 110 3.34 -1.26 7.26
N ARG A 111 3.23 0.07 7.24
CA ARG A 111 3.03 0.86 8.48
C ARG A 111 1.75 0.45 9.21
N GLY A 112 0.69 0.16 8.46
CA GLY A 112 -0.56 -0.36 9.02
C GLY A 112 -0.38 -1.72 9.71
N ALA A 113 0.38 -2.63 9.12
CA ALA A 113 0.72 -3.92 9.72
C ALA A 113 1.53 -3.75 11.00
N ASP A 114 2.53 -2.85 11.01
CA ASP A 114 3.31 -2.53 12.22
C ASP A 114 2.39 -1.99 13.35
N THR A 115 1.40 -1.14 13.02
CA THR A 115 0.39 -0.65 13.97
C THR A 115 -0.46 -1.80 14.52
N VAL A 116 -0.94 -2.72 13.66
CA VAL A 116 -1.73 -3.88 14.11
C VAL A 116 -0.91 -4.78 15.02
N HIS A 117 0.36 -5.03 14.71
CA HIS A 117 1.25 -5.82 15.57
C HIS A 117 1.38 -5.19 16.98
N ALA A 118 1.54 -3.85 17.07
CA ALA A 118 1.58 -3.17 18.35
C ALA A 118 0.27 -3.31 19.14
N LEU A 119 -0.88 -3.22 18.45
CA LEU A 119 -2.20 -3.44 19.08
C LEU A 119 -2.36 -4.90 19.53
N GLN A 120 -1.91 -5.88 18.75
CA GLN A 120 -1.94 -7.28 19.14
C GLN A 120 -1.08 -7.55 20.38
N GLN A 121 0.11 -6.95 20.48
CA GLN A 121 0.95 -7.05 21.67
C GLN A 121 0.27 -6.45 22.91
N LYS A 122 -0.46 -5.35 22.74
CA LYS A 122 -1.15 -4.68 23.85
C LYS A 122 -2.42 -5.40 24.31
N TYR A 123 -3.24 -5.86 23.38
CA TYR A 123 -4.57 -6.40 23.69
C TYR A 123 -4.63 -7.94 23.72
N GLY A 124 -3.59 -8.62 23.21
CA GLY A 124 -3.46 -10.08 23.25
C GLY A 124 -4.70 -10.80 22.73
N ASP A 125 -5.24 -11.74 23.52
CA ASP A 125 -6.42 -12.53 23.17
C ASP A 125 -7.72 -11.72 23.07
N ASN A 126 -7.71 -10.45 23.48
CA ASN A 126 -8.85 -9.56 23.34
C ASN A 126 -8.97 -8.91 21.95
N LEU A 127 -8.02 -9.20 21.04
CA LEU A 127 -7.99 -8.70 19.68
C LEU A 127 -8.01 -9.83 18.63
N MET A 128 -8.97 -9.75 17.71
CA MET A 128 -9.07 -10.53 16.48
C MET A 128 -8.61 -9.68 15.31
N TYR A 129 -7.72 -10.22 14.49
CA TYR A 129 -7.22 -9.57 13.29
C TYR A 129 -7.58 -10.37 12.02
N VAL A 130 -8.02 -9.66 11.00
CA VAL A 130 -8.39 -10.22 9.69
C VAL A 130 -7.79 -9.37 8.58
N TYR A 131 -7.02 -9.99 7.71
CA TYR A 131 -6.44 -9.37 6.53
C TYR A 131 -7.26 -9.70 5.29
N LYS A 132 -7.71 -8.68 4.56
CA LYS A 132 -8.37 -8.81 3.26
C LYS A 132 -7.57 -8.10 2.18
N ASN A 133 -7.58 -8.65 0.98
CA ASN A 133 -6.75 -8.18 -0.10
C ASN A 133 -7.43 -7.02 -0.85
N LEU A 134 -6.67 -5.94 -1.07
CA LEU A 134 -7.06 -4.84 -1.94
C LEU A 134 -5.88 -4.46 -2.84
N PRO A 135 -5.55 -5.30 -3.85
CA PRO A 135 -4.44 -5.01 -4.76
C PRO A 135 -4.71 -3.74 -5.56
N LEU A 136 -3.77 -2.80 -5.50
CA LEU A 136 -3.87 -1.56 -6.26
C LEU A 136 -3.35 -1.77 -7.69
N PRO A 137 -4.02 -1.21 -8.71
CA PRO A 137 -3.71 -1.52 -10.12
C PRO A 137 -2.33 -1.04 -10.58
N PHE A 138 -1.72 -0.09 -9.88
CA PHE A 138 -0.37 0.42 -10.16
C PHE A 138 0.73 -0.31 -9.38
N HIS A 139 0.39 -1.33 -8.61
CA HIS A 139 1.32 -2.21 -7.90
C HIS A 139 1.37 -3.58 -8.59
N PRO A 140 2.33 -3.85 -9.49
CA PRO A 140 2.34 -5.07 -10.32
C PRO A 140 2.45 -6.36 -9.51
N GLU A 141 3.09 -6.32 -8.34
CA GLU A 141 3.28 -7.49 -7.49
C GLU A 141 2.16 -7.71 -6.46
N SER A 142 1.17 -6.83 -6.37
CA SER A 142 0.10 -6.93 -5.36
C SER A 142 -0.75 -8.19 -5.52
N MET A 143 -1.20 -8.49 -6.74
CA MET A 143 -1.99 -9.70 -7.01
C MET A 143 -1.17 -10.98 -6.83
N PRO A 144 0.07 -11.10 -7.37
CA PRO A 144 0.94 -12.25 -7.10
C PRO A 144 1.19 -12.48 -5.60
N ALA A 145 1.52 -11.42 -4.85
CA ALA A 145 1.78 -11.50 -3.40
C ALA A 145 0.53 -11.96 -2.61
N ALA A 146 -0.64 -11.41 -2.94
CA ALA A 146 -1.91 -11.81 -2.33
C ALA A 146 -2.21 -13.30 -2.56
N LYS A 147 -2.05 -13.77 -3.79
CA LYS A 147 -2.26 -15.20 -4.13
C LYS A 147 -1.24 -16.10 -3.42
N ALA A 148 0.02 -15.67 -3.30
CA ALA A 148 1.04 -16.42 -2.58
C ALA A 148 0.72 -16.53 -1.08
N ALA A 149 0.29 -15.43 -0.43
CA ALA A 149 -0.12 -15.45 0.98
C ALA A 149 -1.35 -16.36 1.21
N LEU A 150 -2.35 -16.29 0.33
CA LEU A 150 -3.53 -17.17 0.40
C LEU A 150 -3.16 -18.65 0.18
N ALA A 151 -2.21 -18.95 -0.72
CA ALA A 151 -1.72 -20.31 -0.93
C ALA A 151 -1.00 -20.87 0.32
N ALA A 152 -0.23 -20.02 1.00
CA ALA A 152 0.33 -20.37 2.31
C ALA A 152 -0.79 -20.58 3.34
N GLY A 153 -1.84 -19.78 3.29
CA GLY A 153 -3.03 -19.92 4.13
C GLY A 153 -3.75 -21.25 3.96
N ARG A 154 -3.80 -21.80 2.75
CA ARG A 154 -4.32 -23.17 2.50
C ARG A 154 -3.49 -24.27 3.15
N GLN A 155 -2.32 -23.92 3.68
CA GLN A 155 -1.44 -24.80 4.46
C GLN A 155 -1.30 -24.34 5.92
N GLY A 156 -2.20 -23.45 6.39
CA GLY A 156 -2.23 -22.97 7.77
C GLY A 156 -1.15 -21.94 8.12
N LYS A 157 -0.51 -21.32 7.11
CA LYS A 157 0.63 -20.42 7.29
C LYS A 157 0.42 -19.01 6.72
N PHE A 158 -0.84 -18.53 6.73
CA PHE A 158 -1.16 -17.22 6.16
C PHE A 158 -0.41 -16.07 6.85
N TYR A 159 -0.54 -15.97 8.18
CA TYR A 159 0.02 -14.83 8.91
C TYR A 159 1.54 -14.88 9.01
N GLU A 160 2.13 -16.05 9.15
CA GLU A 160 3.60 -16.19 9.10
C GLU A 160 4.14 -15.78 7.72
N TYR A 161 3.40 -16.07 6.65
CA TYR A 161 3.76 -15.66 5.29
C TYR A 161 3.54 -14.16 5.07
N HIS A 162 2.42 -13.64 5.55
CA HIS A 162 2.05 -12.23 5.54
C HIS A 162 3.13 -11.36 6.22
N ASP A 163 3.57 -11.74 7.41
CA ASP A 163 4.56 -11.01 8.18
C ASP A 163 5.90 -10.95 7.44
N LYS A 164 6.34 -12.09 6.86
CA LYS A 164 7.57 -12.14 6.06
C LYS A 164 7.49 -11.31 4.77
N LEU A 165 6.33 -11.20 4.13
CA LEU A 165 6.13 -10.32 2.97
C LEU A 165 6.31 -8.85 3.36
N PHE A 166 5.72 -8.41 4.47
CA PHE A 166 5.88 -7.03 4.93
C PHE A 166 7.29 -6.75 5.48
N GLU A 167 7.91 -7.71 6.18
CA GLU A 167 9.30 -7.59 6.63
C GLU A 167 10.25 -7.32 5.45
N LYS A 168 10.06 -8.05 4.34
CA LYS A 168 10.89 -7.97 3.13
C LYS A 168 10.21 -7.26 1.98
N GLN A 169 9.37 -6.25 2.28
CA GLN A 169 8.54 -5.58 1.27
C GLN A 169 9.31 -5.06 0.05
N GLY A 170 10.53 -4.57 0.24
CA GLY A 170 11.39 -4.09 -0.85
C GLY A 170 11.90 -5.18 -1.81
N GLU A 171 11.73 -6.45 -1.47
CA GLU A 171 12.17 -7.61 -2.24
C GLU A 171 10.99 -8.37 -2.88
N ILE A 172 9.75 -7.85 -2.76
CA ILE A 172 8.54 -8.52 -3.25
C ILE A 172 8.69 -8.89 -4.73
N GLY A 173 8.48 -10.19 -5.03
CA GLY A 173 8.60 -10.80 -6.34
C GLY A 173 8.75 -12.31 -6.25
N GLU A 174 8.82 -12.98 -7.39
CA GLU A 174 8.80 -14.44 -7.49
C GLU A 174 9.86 -15.14 -6.63
N ALA A 175 11.08 -14.61 -6.57
CA ALA A 175 12.15 -15.19 -5.77
C ALA A 175 11.80 -15.18 -4.27
N LEU A 176 11.24 -14.08 -3.77
CA LEU A 176 10.83 -13.95 -2.39
C LEU A 176 9.66 -14.87 -2.06
N TYR A 177 8.67 -15.01 -2.95
CA TYR A 177 7.53 -15.91 -2.72
C TYR A 177 7.97 -17.35 -2.51
N VAL A 178 8.88 -17.83 -3.36
CA VAL A 178 9.44 -19.17 -3.25
C VAL A 178 10.29 -19.33 -2.00
N GLN A 179 11.09 -18.32 -1.67
CA GLN A 179 11.97 -18.35 -0.49
C GLN A 179 11.13 -18.43 0.80
N ILE A 180 10.13 -17.57 0.97
CA ILE A 180 9.26 -17.60 2.15
C ILE A 180 8.54 -18.95 2.28
N ALA A 181 8.03 -19.50 1.17
CA ALA A 181 7.34 -20.77 1.18
C ALA A 181 8.25 -21.92 1.65
N LYS A 182 9.52 -21.92 1.23
CA LYS A 182 10.53 -22.90 1.70
C LYS A 182 10.88 -22.68 3.17
N ASP A 183 11.10 -21.44 3.60
CA ASP A 183 11.43 -21.10 4.99
C ASP A 183 10.32 -21.54 5.97
N LEU A 184 9.07 -21.48 5.51
CA LEU A 184 7.90 -21.94 6.27
C LEU A 184 7.62 -23.44 6.08
N SER A 185 8.51 -24.18 5.39
CA SER A 185 8.40 -25.61 5.14
C SER A 185 7.09 -26.01 4.46
N LEU A 186 6.57 -25.16 3.55
CA LEU A 186 5.36 -25.45 2.80
C LEU A 186 5.59 -26.59 1.80
N ASN A 187 4.54 -27.37 1.51
CA ASN A 187 4.54 -28.26 0.37
C ASN A 187 4.59 -27.40 -0.91
N MET A 188 5.72 -27.38 -1.59
CA MET A 188 5.98 -26.54 -2.74
C MET A 188 5.10 -26.87 -3.95
N GLN A 189 4.76 -28.16 -4.16
CA GLN A 189 3.87 -28.57 -5.24
C GLN A 189 2.48 -27.98 -5.01
N LYS A 190 1.95 -28.15 -3.79
CA LYS A 190 0.64 -27.59 -3.41
C LYS A 190 0.66 -26.06 -3.44
N PHE A 191 1.68 -25.43 -2.89
CA PHE A 191 1.84 -23.98 -2.91
C PHE A 191 1.79 -23.40 -4.33
N ASN A 192 2.54 -24.00 -5.27
CA ASN A 192 2.57 -23.54 -6.66
C ASN A 192 1.24 -23.82 -7.39
N ALA A 193 0.58 -24.93 -7.13
CA ALA A 193 -0.74 -25.21 -7.67
C ALA A 193 -1.77 -24.22 -7.16
N ASP A 194 -1.84 -24.00 -5.85
CA ASP A 194 -2.80 -23.11 -5.21
C ASP A 194 -2.63 -21.66 -5.65
N ARG A 195 -1.41 -21.10 -5.60
CA ARG A 195 -1.18 -19.69 -5.97
C ARG A 195 -1.44 -19.36 -7.45
N ASN A 196 -1.47 -20.39 -8.30
CA ASN A 196 -1.82 -20.25 -9.72
C ASN A 196 -3.29 -20.60 -10.01
N SER A 197 -4.06 -20.92 -8.97
CA SER A 197 -5.44 -21.32 -9.15
C SER A 197 -6.36 -20.12 -9.42
N PRO A 198 -7.40 -20.30 -10.29
CA PRO A 198 -8.42 -19.27 -10.52
C PRO A 198 -9.21 -18.91 -9.25
N GLU A 199 -9.36 -19.86 -8.32
CA GLU A 199 -10.12 -19.67 -7.09
C GLU A 199 -9.48 -18.63 -6.17
N LEU A 200 -8.13 -18.65 -6.03
CA LEU A 200 -7.46 -17.64 -5.21
C LEU A 200 -7.49 -16.26 -5.88
N GLU A 201 -7.40 -16.21 -7.21
CA GLU A 201 -7.57 -14.96 -7.93
C GLU A 201 -8.99 -14.38 -7.74
N ALA A 202 -10.02 -15.25 -7.82
CA ALA A 202 -11.40 -14.87 -7.58
C ALA A 202 -11.60 -14.37 -6.13
N GLN A 203 -10.97 -15.02 -5.15
CA GLN A 203 -11.02 -14.59 -3.74
C GLN A 203 -10.41 -13.18 -3.56
N VAL A 204 -9.23 -12.92 -4.15
CA VAL A 204 -8.60 -11.59 -4.08
C VAL A 204 -9.47 -10.52 -4.74
N LYS A 205 -10.07 -10.83 -5.90
CA LYS A 205 -10.99 -9.90 -6.57
C LYS A 205 -12.24 -9.62 -5.73
N ALA A 206 -12.83 -10.66 -5.12
CA ALA A 206 -14.00 -10.51 -4.24
C ALA A 206 -13.70 -9.64 -3.01
N ASP A 207 -12.52 -9.77 -2.41
CA ASP A 207 -12.06 -8.89 -1.33
C ASP A 207 -12.00 -7.42 -1.80
N GLY A 208 -11.42 -7.17 -2.98
CA GLY A 208 -11.33 -5.84 -3.57
C GLY A 208 -12.69 -5.24 -3.91
N GLU A 209 -13.62 -6.05 -4.45
CA GLU A 209 -15.00 -5.61 -4.71
C GLU A 209 -15.73 -5.24 -3.41
N GLN A 210 -15.54 -6.04 -2.36
CA GLN A 210 -16.10 -5.74 -1.05
C GLN A 210 -15.54 -4.42 -0.50
N ALA A 211 -14.21 -4.22 -0.58
CA ALA A 211 -13.56 -2.99 -0.17
C ALA A 211 -14.19 -1.77 -0.87
N ASN A 212 -14.32 -1.84 -2.20
CA ASN A 212 -14.90 -0.76 -3.00
C ASN A 212 -16.36 -0.47 -2.60
N LYS A 213 -17.19 -1.51 -2.40
CA LYS A 213 -18.58 -1.36 -1.93
C LYS A 213 -18.68 -0.71 -0.56
N LEU A 214 -17.70 -0.94 0.30
CA LEU A 214 -17.60 -0.35 1.64
C LEU A 214 -16.95 1.04 1.64
N GLY A 215 -16.53 1.54 0.46
CA GLY A 215 -15.93 2.87 0.30
C GLY A 215 -14.46 2.94 0.63
N PHE A 216 -13.72 1.82 0.57
CA PHE A 216 -12.26 1.81 0.62
C PHE A 216 -11.70 1.94 -0.80
N SER A 217 -11.01 3.03 -1.09
CA SER A 217 -10.41 3.33 -2.41
C SER A 217 -8.89 3.31 -2.40
N GLY A 218 -8.27 3.01 -1.26
CA GLY A 218 -6.82 2.96 -1.08
C GLY A 218 -6.44 2.08 0.10
N THR A 219 -5.14 1.85 0.26
CA THR A 219 -4.60 0.95 1.28
C THR A 219 -3.59 1.63 2.21
N PRO A 220 -3.59 1.25 3.49
CA PRO A 220 -4.55 0.37 4.15
C PRO A 220 -5.88 1.07 4.45
N GLY A 221 -6.98 0.30 4.45
CA GLY A 221 -8.26 0.73 4.97
C GLY A 221 -8.71 -0.22 6.08
N PHE A 222 -9.09 0.29 7.24
CA PHE A 222 -9.44 -0.54 8.41
C PHE A 222 -10.92 -0.43 8.77
N ALA A 223 -11.43 -1.49 9.38
CA ALA A 223 -12.68 -1.50 10.11
C ALA A 223 -12.42 -2.02 11.54
N VAL A 224 -12.54 -1.14 12.54
CA VAL A 224 -12.38 -1.48 13.96
C VAL A 224 -13.78 -1.65 14.55
N ASN A 225 -14.21 -2.87 14.81
CA ASN A 225 -15.60 -3.18 15.18
C ASN A 225 -16.64 -2.46 14.28
N GLY A 226 -16.33 -2.35 12.98
CA GLY A 226 -17.15 -1.68 11.99
C GLY A 226 -16.85 -0.18 11.80
N VAL A 227 -16.10 0.47 12.67
CA VAL A 227 -15.69 1.88 12.50
C VAL A 227 -14.61 1.98 11.44
N LYS A 228 -14.85 2.75 10.37
CA LYS A 228 -13.90 2.92 9.28
C LYS A 228 -12.75 3.82 9.67
N VAL A 229 -11.52 3.40 9.30
CA VAL A 229 -10.29 4.20 9.37
C VAL A 229 -9.58 4.13 8.03
N LEU A 230 -9.39 5.26 7.36
CA LEU A 230 -8.82 5.34 6.02
C LEU A 230 -7.37 5.80 6.09
N GLY A 231 -6.43 4.85 5.94
CA GLY A 231 -5.00 5.12 5.94
C GLY A 231 -4.26 4.56 7.15
N ALA A 232 -2.92 4.72 7.13
CA ALA A 232 -2.01 4.21 8.16
C ALA A 232 -1.86 5.22 9.30
N TYR A 233 -2.80 5.22 10.23
CA TYR A 233 -2.72 6.02 11.46
C TYR A 233 -1.84 5.35 12.52
N PRO A 234 -1.32 6.11 13.49
CA PRO A 234 -0.58 5.56 14.63
C PRO A 234 -1.49 4.82 15.60
N THR A 235 -0.91 4.01 16.47
CA THR A 235 -1.59 3.14 17.44
C THR A 235 -2.61 3.89 18.30
N GLU A 236 -2.28 5.10 18.73
CA GLU A 236 -3.12 5.93 19.61
C GLU A 236 -4.47 6.30 18.97
N HIS A 237 -4.50 6.43 17.64
CA HIS A 237 -5.75 6.69 16.91
C HIS A 237 -6.71 5.49 17.03
N PHE A 238 -6.21 4.28 16.86
CA PHE A 238 -6.98 3.05 17.03
C PHE A 238 -7.44 2.85 18.46
N GLU A 239 -6.58 3.18 19.42
CA GLU A 239 -6.90 3.08 20.85
C GLU A 239 -8.05 4.03 21.26
N LYS A 240 -8.08 5.26 20.74
CA LYS A 240 -9.22 6.18 20.93
C LYS A 240 -10.54 5.54 20.49
N ILE A 241 -10.54 4.88 19.32
CA ILE A 241 -11.73 4.21 18.78
C ILE A 241 -12.10 3.00 19.65
N ILE A 242 -11.14 2.17 20.03
CA ILE A 242 -11.36 0.98 20.88
C ILE A 242 -11.95 1.37 22.22
N MET A 243 -11.42 2.42 22.85
CA MET A 243 -11.95 2.95 24.12
C MET A 243 -13.37 3.50 23.96
N ALA A 244 -13.63 4.28 22.90
CA ALA A 244 -14.95 4.82 22.61
C ALA A 244 -16.01 3.73 22.32
N LEU A 245 -15.56 2.56 21.85
CA LEU A 245 -16.41 1.38 21.66
C LEU A 245 -16.65 0.57 22.95
N GLY A 246 -15.97 0.89 24.05
CA GLY A 246 -16.03 0.11 25.29
C GLY A 246 -15.43 -1.29 25.18
N ALA A 247 -14.50 -1.48 24.23
CA ALA A 247 -13.89 -2.79 23.92
C ALA A 247 -12.47 -2.95 24.51
N GLY A 248 -11.91 -1.89 25.13
CA GLY A 248 -10.56 -1.86 25.69
C GLY A 248 -10.43 -2.55 27.04
#